data_beeb76e0d0759059796e05b72a28c868
#
_entry.id   beeb76e0d0759059796e05b72a28c868
#
_cell.length_a   1.000
_cell.length_b   1.000
_cell.length_c   1.000
_cell.angle_alpha   90.00
_cell.angle_beta   90.00
_cell.angle_gamma   90.00
#
_symmetry.space_group_name_H-M   'P 1'
#
loop_
_entity.id
_entity.type
_entity.pdbx_description
1 polymer ?
#
loop_
_entity_poly.entity_id
_entity_poly.type
_entity_poly.pdbx_seq_one_letter_code
_entity_poly.pdbx_strand_id
1 'polypeptide(L)'
;SCEDMVEGVNENPNDISVLDVESKLFLTGAMIANVQVQCGHLNRISAMYSGQLIGFSSLYSNIYGFNLSTVESNDEWTQVYGGVITNMRHIAKNSTNDLLVGISKVVEAHAIGTAASLWGNIPYSESNDIEISDPKFDSQKAVYTAAIALLDEGINKLSSASSFNLSQDIYFSGDKDKWIKAANTLKARFYLHQKDYSSALSAASNGISASSGDMKYKPRGAASQASGDKNLFWTILEGSRAGDIGNSSGGSDSYLLQLLDASSSVSRNHAKTNEAARHAYYKIDASGGKVNKGIVEQFEPQNMVTYFENQLIKAECAARSGGVAAGLTHLNAVRSWLNSGGQLNSSFAGMTYKYDAFVAADFDNGGIENGDNVDSKTAFLRE
;
A
#
# COMPACT_ATOMS: atom_id res chain seq x y z
N SER A 1 22.44 -52.80 2.66
CA SER A 1 21.35 -53.16 1.74
C SER A 1 21.51 -52.33 0.48
N CYS A 2 21.17 -52.87 -0.71
CA CYS A 2 21.21 -52.09 -1.96
C CYS A 2 20.21 -50.95 -1.99
N GLU A 3 19.30 -50.87 -1.05
CA GLU A 3 18.34 -49.74 -0.89
C GLU A 3 19.01 -48.48 -0.33
N ASP A 4 20.01 -48.59 0.54
CA ASP A 4 20.73 -47.48 1.11
C ASP A 4 21.63 -46.73 0.11
N MET A 5 21.92 -47.31 -1.06
CA MET A 5 22.73 -46.69 -2.09
C MET A 5 21.94 -45.87 -3.11
N VAL A 6 20.61 -45.89 -3.05
CA VAL A 6 19.73 -45.13 -3.95
C VAL A 6 18.85 -44.11 -3.21
N GLU A 7 18.98 -44.02 -1.89
CA GLU A 7 18.33 -42.98 -1.09
C GLU A 7 18.97 -41.63 -1.42
N GLY A 8 18.19 -40.74 -1.97
CA GLY A 8 18.63 -39.38 -2.36
C GLY A 8 19.18 -39.18 -3.76
N VAL A 9 19.40 -40.28 -4.56
CA VAL A 9 19.95 -40.15 -5.94
C VAL A 9 18.95 -39.51 -6.92
N ASN A 10 17.65 -39.51 -6.60
CA ASN A 10 16.58 -38.88 -7.39
C ASN A 10 16.00 -37.64 -6.74
N GLU A 11 16.57 -37.15 -5.66
CA GLU A 11 16.17 -35.86 -5.11
C GLU A 11 16.86 -34.74 -5.89
N ASN A 12 16.20 -34.25 -6.92
CA ASN A 12 16.58 -33.01 -7.55
C ASN A 12 16.41 -31.90 -6.51
N PRO A 13 17.45 -31.17 -6.07
CA PRO A 13 17.32 -30.09 -5.10
C PRO A 13 16.45 -28.92 -5.61
N ASN A 14 16.07 -28.95 -6.89
CA ASN A 14 15.11 -28.06 -7.51
C ASN A 14 13.71 -28.70 -7.67
N ASP A 15 13.51 -29.95 -7.26
CA ASP A 15 12.18 -30.55 -7.25
C ASP A 15 11.37 -30.04 -6.09
N ILE A 16 10.25 -29.43 -6.45
CA ILE A 16 9.28 -28.87 -5.51
C ILE A 16 8.48 -30.05 -4.95
N SER A 17 8.45 -30.19 -3.61
CA SER A 17 7.68 -31.24 -2.96
C SER A 17 6.19 -31.18 -3.33
N VAL A 18 5.48 -32.31 -3.25
CA VAL A 18 4.02 -32.35 -3.48
C VAL A 18 3.29 -31.35 -2.56
N LEU A 19 3.75 -31.22 -1.31
CA LEU A 19 3.21 -30.22 -0.36
C LEU A 19 3.44 -28.79 -0.84
N ASP A 20 4.58 -28.51 -1.46
CA ASP A 20 4.88 -27.19 -2.01
C ASP A 20 4.07 -26.89 -3.28
N VAL A 21 3.71 -27.89 -4.07
CA VAL A 21 2.80 -27.75 -5.22
C VAL A 21 1.42 -27.33 -4.72
N GLU A 22 0.87 -28.01 -3.73
CA GLU A 22 -0.42 -27.62 -3.12
C GLU A 22 -0.35 -26.23 -2.50
N SER A 23 0.70 -25.93 -1.75
CA SER A 23 0.91 -24.60 -1.13
C SER A 23 0.91 -23.46 -2.15
N LYS A 24 1.52 -23.65 -3.31
CA LYS A 24 1.53 -22.63 -4.38
C LYS A 24 0.15 -22.30 -4.91
N LEU A 25 -0.78 -23.25 -4.94
CA LEU A 25 -2.12 -23.03 -5.45
C LEU A 25 -2.91 -21.99 -4.60
N PHE A 26 -2.62 -21.93 -3.30
CA PHE A 26 -3.25 -20.95 -2.39
C PHE A 26 -2.67 -19.55 -2.50
N LEU A 27 -1.43 -19.41 -3.00
CA LEU A 27 -0.69 -18.16 -2.94
C LEU A 27 -1.35 -17.04 -3.75
N THR A 28 -1.66 -17.27 -5.02
CA THR A 28 -2.28 -16.25 -5.90
C THR A 28 -3.64 -15.83 -5.37
N GLY A 29 -4.47 -16.77 -4.93
CA GLY A 29 -5.79 -16.46 -4.37
C GLY A 29 -5.71 -15.58 -3.14
N ALA A 30 -4.80 -15.88 -2.22
CA ALA A 30 -4.60 -15.08 -1.02
C ALA A 30 -3.97 -13.69 -1.32
N MET A 31 -3.08 -13.60 -2.30
CA MET A 31 -2.56 -12.30 -2.74
C MET A 31 -3.66 -11.42 -3.37
N ILE A 32 -4.57 -12.00 -4.16
CA ILE A 32 -5.74 -11.27 -4.71
C ILE A 32 -6.69 -10.86 -3.58
N ALA A 33 -6.92 -11.73 -2.58
CA ALA A 33 -7.69 -11.37 -1.39
C ALA A 33 -7.05 -10.17 -0.66
N ASN A 34 -5.71 -10.17 -0.52
CA ASN A 34 -5.00 -9.02 0.05
C ASN A 34 -5.11 -7.75 -0.82
N VAL A 35 -5.14 -7.88 -2.16
CA VAL A 35 -5.42 -6.73 -3.05
C VAL A 35 -6.81 -6.15 -2.76
N GLN A 36 -7.82 -6.98 -2.53
CA GLN A 36 -9.17 -6.52 -2.13
C GLN A 36 -9.12 -5.75 -0.81
N VAL A 37 -8.41 -6.27 0.19
CA VAL A 37 -8.23 -5.59 1.49
C VAL A 37 -7.56 -4.21 1.32
N GLN A 38 -6.52 -4.12 0.50
CA GLN A 38 -5.70 -2.90 0.38
C GLN A 38 -6.29 -1.87 -0.60
N CYS A 39 -6.97 -2.31 -1.64
CA CYS A 39 -7.41 -1.48 -2.77
C CYS A 39 -8.92 -1.50 -2.99
N GLY A 40 -9.68 -2.19 -2.14
CA GLY A 40 -11.11 -2.41 -2.26
C GLY A 40 -11.98 -1.26 -1.77
N HIS A 41 -13.16 -1.61 -1.25
CA HIS A 41 -14.18 -0.64 -0.85
C HIS A 41 -13.74 0.23 0.33
N LEU A 42 -13.13 -0.35 1.36
CA LEU A 42 -12.65 0.39 2.53
C LEU A 42 -11.51 1.36 2.19
N ASN A 43 -10.70 1.08 1.17
CA ASN A 43 -9.72 2.04 0.65
C ASN A 43 -10.42 3.30 0.12
N ARG A 44 -11.49 3.15 -0.65
CA ARG A 44 -12.28 4.29 -1.17
C ARG A 44 -12.94 5.09 -0.04
N ILE A 45 -13.49 4.40 0.97
CA ILE A 45 -14.06 5.05 2.17
C ILE A 45 -12.99 5.85 2.91
N SER A 46 -11.83 5.24 3.15
CA SER A 46 -10.69 5.90 3.81
C SER A 46 -10.22 7.13 3.02
N ALA A 47 -10.19 7.03 1.69
CA ALA A 47 -9.84 8.15 0.82
C ALA A 47 -10.88 9.29 0.86
N MET A 48 -12.17 8.97 1.03
CA MET A 48 -13.21 10.01 1.25
C MET A 48 -13.00 10.71 2.60
N TYR A 49 -12.79 9.96 3.67
CA TYR A 49 -12.64 10.54 5.01
C TYR A 49 -11.32 11.30 5.21
N SER A 50 -10.31 11.00 4.40
CA SER A 50 -9.04 11.75 4.36
C SER A 50 -9.03 12.91 3.37
N GLY A 51 -10.18 13.26 2.75
CA GLY A 51 -10.28 14.39 1.85
C GLY A 51 -9.70 14.17 0.44
N GLN A 52 -9.43 12.93 0.07
CA GLN A 52 -8.92 12.60 -1.27
C GLN A 52 -10.04 12.38 -2.28
N LEU A 53 -11.19 11.87 -1.83
CA LEU A 53 -12.37 11.61 -2.64
C LEU A 53 -13.61 12.28 -2.05
N ILE A 54 -14.66 12.37 -2.88
CA ILE A 54 -15.99 12.85 -2.54
C ILE A 54 -17.01 11.84 -3.01
N GLY A 55 -17.99 11.52 -2.17
CA GLY A 55 -19.18 10.77 -2.56
C GLY A 55 -20.24 11.74 -3.08
N PHE A 56 -20.55 11.71 -4.38
CA PHE A 56 -21.46 12.66 -5.03
C PHE A 56 -22.91 12.19 -5.06
N SER A 57 -23.15 10.88 -5.13
CA SER A 57 -24.51 10.35 -5.18
C SER A 57 -24.63 8.95 -4.58
N SER A 58 -25.85 8.45 -4.45
CA SER A 58 -26.20 7.09 -4.04
C SER A 58 -25.52 6.65 -2.73
N LEU A 59 -24.97 5.44 -2.71
CA LEU A 59 -24.26 4.86 -1.57
C LEU A 59 -23.12 5.78 -1.06
N TYR A 60 -22.31 6.29 -1.99
CA TYR A 60 -21.11 7.05 -1.62
C TYR A 60 -21.44 8.44 -1.05
N SER A 61 -22.54 9.07 -1.43
CA SER A 61 -22.97 10.32 -0.78
C SER A 61 -23.41 10.10 0.66
N ASN A 62 -24.06 8.97 0.93
CA ASN A 62 -24.46 8.58 2.29
C ASN A 62 -23.22 8.35 3.17
N ILE A 63 -22.27 7.55 2.66
CA ILE A 63 -21.01 7.26 3.37
C ILE A 63 -20.21 8.54 3.59
N TYR A 64 -20.10 9.40 2.58
CA TYR A 64 -19.40 10.69 2.70
C TYR A 64 -20.04 11.60 3.76
N GLY A 65 -21.36 11.52 3.94
CA GLY A 65 -22.11 12.15 5.02
C GLY A 65 -21.99 11.43 6.38
N PHE A 66 -21.02 10.53 6.55
CA PHE A 66 -20.77 9.73 7.76
C PHE A 66 -21.91 8.76 8.14
N ASN A 67 -22.76 8.39 7.19
CA ASN A 67 -23.76 7.35 7.38
C ASN A 67 -23.18 5.99 6.89
N LEU A 68 -22.33 5.39 7.70
CA LEU A 68 -21.65 4.12 7.42
C LEU A 68 -22.39 2.98 8.12
N SER A 69 -22.83 1.99 7.34
CA SER A 69 -23.40 0.77 7.89
C SER A 69 -22.33 -0.31 8.11
N THR A 70 -22.61 -1.27 8.99
CA THR A 70 -21.70 -2.40 9.25
C THR A 70 -21.46 -3.28 8.02
N VAL A 71 -22.41 -3.31 7.09
CA VAL A 71 -22.34 -4.08 5.83
C VAL A 71 -21.17 -3.64 4.95
N GLU A 72 -20.76 -2.36 5.04
CA GLU A 72 -19.66 -1.80 4.24
C GLU A 72 -18.30 -2.44 4.54
N SER A 73 -18.17 -3.15 5.65
CA SER A 73 -16.93 -3.85 6.04
C SER A 73 -16.91 -5.33 5.71
N ASN A 74 -18.03 -5.92 5.27
CA ASN A 74 -18.18 -7.38 5.19
C ASN A 74 -17.21 -8.02 4.20
N ASP A 75 -17.02 -7.42 3.03
CA ASP A 75 -16.18 -7.99 1.99
C ASP A 75 -14.71 -8.03 2.45
N GLU A 76 -14.16 -6.92 2.90
CA GLU A 76 -12.77 -6.86 3.35
C GLU A 76 -12.55 -7.71 4.62
N TRP A 77 -13.52 -7.75 5.54
CA TRP A 77 -13.45 -8.64 6.70
C TRP A 77 -13.35 -10.10 6.26
N THR A 78 -14.20 -10.53 5.34
CA THR A 78 -14.17 -11.88 4.78
C THR A 78 -12.84 -12.17 4.08
N GLN A 79 -12.29 -11.21 3.33
CA GLN A 79 -11.00 -11.39 2.66
C GLN A 79 -9.84 -11.48 3.65
N VAL A 80 -9.84 -10.72 4.74
CA VAL A 80 -8.80 -10.82 5.76
C VAL A 80 -8.75 -12.23 6.36
N TYR A 81 -9.87 -12.75 6.83
CA TYR A 81 -9.90 -14.04 7.56
C TYR A 81 -9.92 -15.24 6.63
N GLY A 82 -10.89 -15.33 5.73
CA GLY A 82 -11.06 -16.47 4.83
C GLY A 82 -10.10 -16.43 3.64
N GLY A 83 -9.87 -15.25 3.09
CA GLY A 83 -9.03 -15.08 1.91
C GLY A 83 -7.54 -15.09 2.22
N VAL A 84 -7.08 -14.35 3.23
CA VAL A 84 -5.64 -14.18 3.53
C VAL A 84 -5.19 -15.10 4.67
N ILE A 85 -5.69 -14.91 5.89
CA ILE A 85 -5.15 -15.59 7.08
C ILE A 85 -5.20 -17.10 6.92
N THR A 86 -6.35 -17.66 6.56
CA THR A 86 -6.53 -19.12 6.38
C THR A 86 -5.50 -19.69 5.40
N ASN A 87 -5.37 -19.07 4.23
CA ASN A 87 -4.50 -19.58 3.17
C ASN A 87 -3.02 -19.36 3.48
N MET A 88 -2.64 -18.21 4.05
CA MET A 88 -1.25 -17.93 4.40
C MET A 88 -0.75 -18.84 5.54
N ARG A 89 -1.59 -19.09 6.55
CA ARG A 89 -1.28 -20.05 7.61
C ARG A 89 -1.21 -21.48 7.10
N HIS A 90 -2.05 -21.85 6.13
CA HIS A 90 -1.95 -23.17 5.45
C HIS A 90 -0.58 -23.33 4.78
N ILE A 91 -0.14 -22.34 4.00
CA ILE A 91 1.19 -22.36 3.35
C ILE A 91 2.29 -22.45 4.41
N ALA A 92 2.26 -21.59 5.43
CA ALA A 92 3.29 -21.54 6.46
C ALA A 92 3.41 -22.86 7.25
N LYS A 93 2.29 -23.59 7.41
CA LYS A 93 2.24 -24.86 8.14
C LYS A 93 2.71 -26.06 7.31
N ASN A 94 2.40 -26.09 6.01
CA ASN A 94 2.53 -27.27 5.18
C ASN A 94 3.70 -27.19 4.19
N SER A 95 4.26 -26.00 3.92
CA SER A 95 5.43 -25.86 3.04
C SER A 95 6.73 -25.97 3.82
N THR A 96 7.71 -26.65 3.24
CA THR A 96 9.11 -26.66 3.70
C THR A 96 9.97 -25.62 2.98
N ASN A 97 9.42 -24.96 1.96
CA ASN A 97 10.12 -23.98 1.14
C ASN A 97 10.16 -22.62 1.82
N ASP A 98 11.34 -22.16 2.23
CA ASP A 98 11.52 -20.90 2.97
C ASP A 98 11.05 -19.66 2.20
N LEU A 99 11.10 -19.68 0.86
CA LEU A 99 10.55 -18.57 0.06
C LEU A 99 9.03 -18.47 0.21
N LEU A 100 8.32 -19.60 0.07
CA LEU A 100 6.86 -19.64 0.22
C LEU A 100 6.43 -19.26 1.63
N VAL A 101 7.10 -19.83 2.64
CA VAL A 101 6.82 -19.53 4.06
C VAL A 101 7.09 -18.05 4.35
N GLY A 102 8.21 -17.49 3.88
CA GLY A 102 8.55 -16.10 4.08
C GLY A 102 7.53 -15.15 3.45
N ILE A 103 7.13 -15.41 2.20
CA ILE A 103 6.09 -14.64 1.49
C ILE A 103 4.76 -14.72 2.26
N SER A 104 4.34 -15.90 2.71
CA SER A 104 3.08 -16.07 3.42
C SER A 104 3.02 -15.24 4.70
N LYS A 105 4.12 -15.19 5.47
CA LYS A 105 4.24 -14.36 6.67
C LYS A 105 4.09 -12.86 6.37
N VAL A 106 4.73 -12.39 5.30
CA VAL A 106 4.64 -10.97 4.90
C VAL A 106 3.23 -10.61 4.45
N VAL A 107 2.57 -11.46 3.67
CA VAL A 107 1.20 -11.19 3.19
C VAL A 107 0.19 -11.22 4.34
N GLU A 108 0.29 -12.19 5.27
CA GLU A 108 -0.55 -12.22 6.47
C GLU A 108 -0.35 -10.95 7.32
N ALA A 109 0.90 -10.57 7.58
CA ALA A 109 1.23 -9.36 8.32
C ALA A 109 0.65 -8.08 7.69
N HIS A 110 0.72 -7.98 6.36
CA HIS A 110 0.13 -6.85 5.63
C HIS A 110 -1.37 -6.75 5.85
N ALA A 111 -2.09 -7.86 5.71
CA ALA A 111 -3.54 -7.89 5.88
C ALA A 111 -3.97 -7.55 7.32
N ILE A 112 -3.35 -8.19 8.34
CA ILE A 112 -3.77 -7.96 9.74
C ILE A 112 -3.37 -6.58 10.25
N GLY A 113 -2.21 -6.05 9.83
CA GLY A 113 -1.82 -4.68 10.19
C GLY A 113 -2.77 -3.64 9.58
N THR A 114 -3.24 -3.86 8.33
CA THR A 114 -4.28 -3.02 7.72
C THR A 114 -5.61 -3.19 8.43
N ALA A 115 -6.00 -4.41 8.78
CA ALA A 115 -7.21 -4.69 9.54
C ALA A 115 -7.22 -3.95 10.90
N ALA A 116 -6.09 -4.01 11.62
CA ALA A 116 -5.93 -3.26 12.87
C ALA A 116 -6.01 -1.74 12.67
N SER A 117 -5.51 -1.23 11.53
CA SER A 117 -5.62 0.20 11.19
C SER A 117 -7.06 0.63 10.95
N LEU A 118 -7.88 -0.22 10.31
CA LEU A 118 -9.26 0.07 9.92
C LEU A 118 -10.25 -0.11 11.07
N TRP A 119 -10.13 -1.22 11.83
CA TRP A 119 -11.13 -1.62 12.83
C TRP A 119 -10.66 -1.49 14.29
N GLY A 120 -9.39 -1.21 14.51
CA GLY A 120 -8.82 -1.14 15.86
C GLY A 120 -8.58 -2.55 16.44
N ASN A 121 -9.36 -2.94 17.44
CA ASN A 121 -9.29 -4.30 18.01
C ASN A 121 -9.94 -5.30 17.07
N ILE A 122 -9.27 -6.43 16.82
CA ILE A 122 -9.76 -7.51 15.95
C ILE A 122 -9.44 -8.89 16.54
N PRO A 123 -10.22 -9.93 16.24
CA PRO A 123 -9.84 -11.31 16.60
C PRO A 123 -8.62 -11.72 15.76
N TYR A 124 -7.51 -12.05 16.42
CA TYR A 124 -6.32 -12.50 15.69
C TYR A 124 -5.63 -13.71 16.34
N SER A 125 -5.28 -13.65 17.63
CA SER A 125 -4.51 -14.71 18.28
C SER A 125 -5.23 -16.05 18.31
N GLU A 126 -6.54 -16.05 18.39
CA GLU A 126 -7.42 -17.24 18.39
C GLU A 126 -8.14 -17.46 17.05
N SER A 127 -7.89 -16.60 16.05
CA SER A 127 -8.53 -16.77 14.75
C SER A 127 -7.99 -18.01 14.02
N ASN A 128 -8.86 -18.70 13.25
CA ASN A 128 -8.57 -19.95 12.55
C ASN A 128 -8.25 -21.16 13.47
N ASP A 129 -8.54 -21.09 14.75
CA ASP A 129 -8.62 -22.27 15.58
C ASP A 129 -10.04 -22.82 15.53
N ILE A 130 -10.21 -24.00 14.95
CA ILE A 130 -11.53 -24.64 14.73
C ILE A 130 -12.21 -25.04 16.06
N GLU A 131 -11.46 -25.14 17.14
CA GLU A 131 -11.98 -25.46 18.47
C GLU A 131 -12.55 -24.23 19.20
N ILE A 132 -12.23 -23.02 18.67
CA ILE A 132 -12.69 -21.76 19.26
C ILE A 132 -13.77 -21.14 18.38
N SER A 133 -15.03 -21.28 18.80
CA SER A 133 -16.19 -20.75 18.07
C SER A 133 -16.38 -19.23 18.22
N ASP A 134 -15.85 -18.63 19.29
CA ASP A 134 -15.96 -17.20 19.61
C ASP A 134 -14.57 -16.64 19.99
N PRO A 135 -13.71 -16.34 19.02
CA PRO A 135 -12.37 -15.88 19.30
C PRO A 135 -12.40 -14.47 19.90
N LYS A 136 -11.55 -14.25 20.91
CA LYS A 136 -11.43 -12.94 21.56
C LYS A 136 -10.87 -11.87 20.62
N PHE A 137 -11.24 -10.62 20.89
CA PHE A 137 -10.65 -9.46 20.26
C PHE A 137 -9.32 -9.11 20.90
N ASP A 138 -8.26 -9.16 20.12
CA ASP A 138 -6.95 -8.64 20.53
C ASP A 138 -6.92 -7.12 20.37
N SER A 139 -6.19 -6.42 21.25
CA SER A 139 -6.03 -4.97 21.11
C SER A 139 -5.28 -4.61 19.83
N GLN A 140 -5.60 -3.46 19.25
CA GLN A 140 -4.91 -2.93 18.08
C GLN A 140 -3.38 -3.01 18.22
N LYS A 141 -2.87 -2.61 19.38
CA LYS A 141 -1.44 -2.68 19.67
C LYS A 141 -0.90 -4.11 19.66
N ALA A 142 -1.65 -5.07 20.20
CA ALA A 142 -1.25 -6.49 20.18
C ALA A 142 -1.19 -7.02 18.75
N VAL A 143 -2.16 -6.65 17.90
CA VAL A 143 -2.18 -7.03 16.47
C VAL A 143 -1.00 -6.42 15.71
N TYR A 144 -0.66 -5.14 15.92
CA TYR A 144 0.55 -4.56 15.33
C TYR A 144 1.82 -5.26 15.78
N THR A 145 1.91 -5.62 17.07
CA THR A 145 3.05 -6.41 17.59
C THR A 145 3.16 -7.75 16.88
N ALA A 146 2.04 -8.45 16.70
CA ALA A 146 1.99 -9.73 15.99
C ALA A 146 2.35 -9.55 14.49
N ALA A 147 1.85 -8.51 13.83
CA ALA A 147 2.20 -8.22 12.45
C ALA A 147 3.70 -7.97 12.27
N ILE A 148 4.33 -7.21 13.18
CA ILE A 148 5.76 -6.95 13.16
C ILE A 148 6.56 -8.24 13.39
N ALA A 149 6.13 -9.10 14.32
CA ALA A 149 6.75 -10.40 14.56
C ALA A 149 6.68 -11.31 13.31
N LEU A 150 5.53 -11.36 12.63
CA LEU A 150 5.40 -12.08 11.36
C LEU A 150 6.33 -11.54 10.28
N LEU A 151 6.51 -10.21 10.20
CA LEU A 151 7.45 -9.61 9.25
C LEU A 151 8.89 -10.00 9.56
N ASP A 152 9.28 -10.06 10.84
CA ASP A 152 10.60 -10.52 11.25
C ASP A 152 10.83 -12.00 10.92
N GLU A 153 9.85 -12.87 11.21
CA GLU A 153 9.89 -14.28 10.80
C GLU A 153 9.96 -14.41 9.27
N GLY A 154 9.17 -13.63 8.54
CA GLY A 154 9.18 -13.61 7.08
C GLY A 154 10.54 -13.20 6.51
N ILE A 155 11.13 -12.12 7.02
CA ILE A 155 12.47 -11.65 6.63
C ILE A 155 13.53 -12.73 6.90
N ASN A 156 13.48 -13.40 8.06
CA ASN A 156 14.41 -14.48 8.39
C ASN A 156 14.30 -15.62 7.40
N LYS A 157 13.09 -16.08 7.07
CA LYS A 157 12.84 -17.13 6.08
C LYS A 157 13.32 -16.73 4.68
N LEU A 158 12.97 -15.53 4.23
CA LEU A 158 13.39 -14.98 2.93
C LEU A 158 14.92 -14.85 2.84
N SER A 159 15.59 -14.50 3.93
CA SER A 159 17.05 -14.34 3.94
C SER A 159 17.78 -15.65 3.69
N SER A 160 17.26 -16.79 4.20
CA SER A 160 17.81 -18.11 3.96
C SER A 160 17.33 -18.75 2.64
N ALA A 161 16.25 -18.24 2.05
CA ALA A 161 15.67 -18.78 0.84
C ALA A 161 16.54 -18.54 -0.41
N SER A 162 16.35 -19.40 -1.43
CA SER A 162 16.80 -19.13 -2.79
C SER A 162 15.67 -18.53 -3.60
N SER A 163 15.94 -17.48 -4.40
CA SER A 163 14.97 -16.96 -5.36
C SER A 163 14.80 -17.92 -6.52
N PHE A 164 13.58 -18.15 -6.94
CA PHE A 164 13.24 -18.84 -8.17
C PHE A 164 12.00 -18.18 -8.81
N ASN A 165 11.79 -18.43 -10.10
CA ASN A 165 10.62 -17.88 -10.79
C ASN A 165 9.33 -18.51 -10.27
N LEU A 166 8.62 -17.78 -9.42
CA LEU A 166 7.36 -18.17 -8.80
C LEU A 166 6.21 -17.41 -9.48
N SER A 167 5.63 -18.00 -10.51
CA SER A 167 4.56 -17.36 -11.32
C SER A 167 3.29 -17.06 -10.51
N GLN A 168 3.08 -17.74 -9.39
CA GLN A 168 1.97 -17.53 -8.46
C GLN A 168 2.15 -16.25 -7.62
N ASP A 169 3.36 -15.73 -7.50
CA ASP A 169 3.63 -14.43 -6.86
C ASP A 169 3.34 -13.30 -7.85
N ILE A 170 2.19 -12.65 -7.66
CA ILE A 170 1.70 -11.59 -8.55
C ILE A 170 2.45 -10.26 -8.40
N TYR A 171 3.30 -10.11 -7.38
CA TYR A 171 4.01 -8.87 -7.10
C TYR A 171 5.45 -8.89 -7.60
N PHE A 172 6.22 -9.90 -7.23
CA PHE A 172 7.67 -9.92 -7.44
C PHE A 172 8.20 -11.18 -8.13
N SER A 173 7.30 -12.12 -8.49
CA SER A 173 7.64 -13.38 -9.17
C SER A 173 8.73 -14.21 -8.43
N GLY A 174 8.71 -14.16 -7.09
CA GLY A 174 9.63 -14.89 -6.23
C GLY A 174 10.96 -14.17 -5.94
N ASP A 175 11.09 -12.89 -6.25
CA ASP A 175 12.26 -12.08 -5.89
C ASP A 175 12.27 -11.82 -4.37
N LYS A 176 13.06 -12.62 -3.64
CA LYS A 176 13.15 -12.53 -2.18
C LYS A 176 13.65 -11.19 -1.66
N ASP A 177 14.55 -10.52 -2.40
CA ASP A 177 15.15 -9.28 -1.95
C ASP A 177 14.13 -8.13 -2.00
N LYS A 178 13.24 -8.13 -2.99
CA LYS A 178 12.09 -7.21 -3.03
C LYS A 178 11.10 -7.48 -1.91
N TRP A 179 10.83 -8.75 -1.60
CA TRP A 179 9.98 -9.14 -0.48
C TRP A 179 10.54 -8.68 0.86
N ILE A 180 11.86 -8.84 1.10
CA ILE A 180 12.53 -8.36 2.31
C ILE A 180 12.40 -6.84 2.46
N LYS A 181 12.60 -6.09 1.37
CA LYS A 181 12.42 -4.63 1.39
C LYS A 181 10.99 -4.21 1.63
N ALA A 182 10.01 -4.86 1.00
CA ALA A 182 8.60 -4.60 1.25
C ALA A 182 8.21 -4.90 2.70
N ALA A 183 8.70 -6.01 3.28
CA ALA A 183 8.49 -6.36 4.68
C ALA A 183 9.04 -5.28 5.63
N ASN A 184 10.24 -4.76 5.37
CA ASN A 184 10.81 -3.68 6.18
C ASN A 184 10.02 -2.36 6.06
N THR A 185 9.50 -2.04 4.87
CA THR A 185 8.62 -0.86 4.71
C THR A 185 7.30 -1.05 5.47
N LEU A 186 6.72 -2.26 5.46
CA LEU A 186 5.53 -2.57 6.28
C LEU A 186 5.81 -2.46 7.78
N LYS A 187 6.97 -2.94 8.26
CA LYS A 187 7.38 -2.73 9.66
C LYS A 187 7.44 -1.25 9.99
N ALA A 188 8.04 -0.45 9.11
CA ALA A 188 8.14 1.00 9.29
C ALA A 188 6.74 1.64 9.38
N ARG A 189 5.79 1.25 8.51
CA ARG A 189 4.39 1.69 8.55
C ARG A 189 3.74 1.38 9.90
N PHE A 190 3.88 0.14 10.38
CA PHE A 190 3.23 -0.28 11.63
C PHE A 190 3.88 0.33 12.88
N TYR A 191 5.17 0.57 12.88
CA TYR A 191 5.82 1.36 13.93
C TYR A 191 5.38 2.82 13.90
N LEU A 192 5.25 3.43 12.70
CA LEU A 192 4.75 4.80 12.55
C LEU A 192 3.32 4.95 13.10
N HIS A 193 2.42 4.00 12.81
CA HIS A 193 1.05 3.98 13.35
C HIS A 193 1.04 3.91 14.88
N GLN A 194 2.03 3.29 15.49
CA GLN A 194 2.21 3.25 16.94
C GLN A 194 2.98 4.46 17.49
N LYS A 195 3.38 5.41 16.63
CA LYS A 195 4.21 6.58 16.96
C LYS A 195 5.60 6.22 17.50
N ASP A 196 6.07 5.01 17.23
CA ASP A 196 7.46 4.60 17.48
C ASP A 196 8.33 5.04 16.30
N TYR A 197 8.66 6.33 16.29
CA TYR A 197 9.39 6.96 15.17
C TYR A 197 10.81 6.44 15.02
N SER A 198 11.45 6.03 16.13
CA SER A 198 12.81 5.46 16.11
C SER A 198 12.85 4.12 15.39
N SER A 199 11.96 3.20 15.80
CA SER A 199 11.85 1.87 15.17
C SER A 199 11.36 1.99 13.72
N ALA A 200 10.44 2.93 13.43
CA ALA A 200 9.97 3.20 12.08
C ALA A 200 11.13 3.64 11.15
N LEU A 201 11.96 4.59 11.60
CA LEU A 201 13.12 5.05 10.82
C LEU A 201 14.13 3.94 10.59
N SER A 202 14.42 3.13 11.61
CA SER A 202 15.33 1.98 11.52
C SER A 202 14.84 0.96 10.50
N ALA A 203 13.56 0.57 10.57
CA ALA A 203 12.95 -0.35 9.60
C ALA A 203 12.94 0.24 8.19
N ALA A 204 12.52 1.49 8.01
CA ALA A 204 12.47 2.17 6.71
C ALA A 204 13.86 2.27 6.05
N SER A 205 14.94 2.32 6.83
CA SER A 205 16.32 2.34 6.31
C SER A 205 16.68 1.06 5.55
N ASN A 206 16.02 -0.06 5.87
CA ASN A 206 16.13 -1.34 5.17
C ASN A 206 14.97 -1.61 4.20
N GLY A 207 14.04 -0.66 4.06
CA GLY A 207 12.87 -0.75 3.22
C GLY A 207 13.14 -0.53 1.73
N ILE A 208 12.05 -0.32 0.98
CA ILE A 208 12.10 -0.10 -0.47
C ILE A 208 12.92 1.17 -0.77
N SER A 209 14.03 0.99 -1.49
CA SER A 209 15.00 2.05 -1.77
C SER A 209 14.90 2.66 -3.18
N ALA A 210 14.05 2.09 -4.05
CA ALA A 210 13.77 2.59 -5.39
C ALA A 210 12.38 2.12 -5.85
N SER A 211 11.71 2.89 -6.69
CA SER A 211 10.35 2.57 -7.19
C SER A 211 10.25 1.28 -8.01
N SER A 212 11.37 0.77 -8.54
CA SER A 212 11.43 -0.56 -9.16
C SER A 212 11.20 -1.72 -8.20
N GLY A 213 11.29 -1.46 -6.89
CA GLY A 213 10.99 -2.41 -5.81
C GLY A 213 9.58 -2.28 -5.23
N ASP A 214 8.74 -1.41 -5.76
CA ASP A 214 7.38 -1.20 -5.27
C ASP A 214 6.52 -2.47 -5.37
N MET A 215 5.82 -2.79 -4.28
CA MET A 215 4.75 -3.77 -4.30
C MET A 215 3.49 -3.12 -4.87
N LYS A 216 3.10 -3.55 -6.05
CA LYS A 216 1.93 -3.03 -6.77
C LYS A 216 1.08 -4.18 -7.30
N TYR A 217 -0.23 -4.04 -7.19
CA TYR A 217 -1.14 -4.84 -8.01
C TYR A 217 -1.13 -4.32 -9.44
N LYS A 218 -0.74 -5.16 -10.38
CA LYS A 218 -0.67 -4.84 -11.81
C LYS A 218 -1.76 -5.61 -12.55
N PRO A 219 -2.85 -4.94 -12.97
CA PRO A 219 -3.90 -5.58 -13.74
C PRO A 219 -3.38 -6.17 -15.06
N ARG A 220 -3.88 -7.36 -15.45
CA ARG A 220 -3.42 -8.13 -16.60
C ARG A 220 -4.55 -8.64 -17.50
N GLY A 221 -5.79 -8.20 -17.23
CA GLY A 221 -6.97 -8.60 -17.98
C GLY A 221 -6.98 -8.05 -19.42
N ALA A 222 -7.83 -8.63 -20.26
CA ALA A 222 -8.00 -8.13 -21.63
C ALA A 222 -8.81 -6.83 -21.68
N ALA A 223 -8.42 -5.87 -22.51
CA ALA A 223 -9.09 -4.58 -22.65
C ALA A 223 -10.54 -4.70 -23.10
N SER A 224 -10.84 -5.73 -23.90
CA SER A 224 -12.18 -6.00 -24.44
C SER A 224 -13.17 -6.57 -23.41
N GLN A 225 -12.71 -6.99 -22.25
CA GLN A 225 -13.58 -7.52 -21.19
C GLN A 225 -14.07 -6.39 -20.29
N ALA A 226 -15.36 -6.34 -20.03
CA ALA A 226 -15.98 -5.35 -19.13
C ALA A 226 -15.65 -5.62 -17.64
N SER A 227 -15.26 -6.84 -17.31
CA SER A 227 -14.90 -7.29 -15.95
C SER A 227 -13.62 -8.11 -15.98
N GLY A 228 -13.11 -8.48 -14.81
CA GLY A 228 -11.90 -9.29 -14.68
C GLY A 228 -10.73 -8.52 -14.08
N ASP A 229 -9.52 -8.89 -14.44
CA ASP A 229 -8.27 -8.36 -13.87
C ASP A 229 -8.00 -6.92 -14.33
N LYS A 230 -8.60 -5.97 -13.63
CA LYS A 230 -8.56 -4.53 -13.87
C LYS A 230 -8.16 -3.78 -12.60
N ASN A 231 -7.85 -2.49 -12.74
CA ASN A 231 -7.80 -1.59 -11.61
C ASN A 231 -9.15 -1.61 -10.87
N LEU A 232 -9.14 -1.91 -9.58
CA LEU A 232 -10.36 -2.10 -8.79
C LEU A 232 -11.21 -0.83 -8.72
N PHE A 233 -10.59 0.33 -8.80
CA PHE A 233 -11.30 1.60 -8.82
C PHE A 233 -11.96 1.83 -10.19
N TRP A 234 -11.24 1.56 -11.28
CA TRP A 234 -11.81 1.62 -12.63
C TRP A 234 -13.06 0.77 -12.76
N THR A 235 -13.02 -0.46 -12.24
CA THR A 235 -14.18 -1.39 -12.28
C THR A 235 -15.44 -0.79 -11.65
N ILE A 236 -15.28 -0.05 -10.55
CA ILE A 236 -16.39 0.62 -9.88
C ILE A 236 -16.87 1.84 -10.66
N LEU A 237 -15.97 2.68 -11.14
CA LEU A 237 -16.29 3.92 -11.83
C LEU A 237 -16.89 3.69 -13.22
N GLU A 238 -16.39 2.71 -13.95
CA GLU A 238 -16.89 2.35 -15.29
C GLU A 238 -18.11 1.41 -15.24
N GLY A 239 -18.42 0.84 -14.07
CA GLY A 239 -19.51 -0.09 -13.83
C GLY A 239 -20.72 0.55 -13.17
N SER A 240 -21.15 -0.07 -12.09
CA SER A 240 -22.41 0.23 -11.39
C SER A 240 -22.41 1.55 -10.62
N ARG A 241 -21.26 2.20 -10.42
CA ARG A 241 -21.10 3.41 -9.59
C ARG A 241 -20.54 4.60 -10.36
N ALA A 242 -20.71 4.61 -11.67
CA ALA A 242 -20.32 5.73 -12.51
C ALA A 242 -21.00 7.03 -12.02
N GLY A 243 -20.20 8.04 -11.70
CA GLY A 243 -20.68 9.31 -11.18
C GLY A 243 -20.99 9.36 -9.67
N ASP A 244 -20.99 8.22 -8.98
CA ASP A 244 -21.30 8.18 -7.54
C ASP A 244 -20.13 8.66 -6.68
N ILE A 245 -18.89 8.45 -7.12
CA ILE A 245 -17.66 8.78 -6.41
C ILE A 245 -16.60 9.34 -7.38
N GLY A 246 -15.79 10.24 -6.89
CA GLY A 246 -14.67 10.86 -7.61
C GLY A 246 -13.95 11.86 -6.72
N ASN A 247 -13.24 12.81 -7.31
CA ASN A 247 -12.66 13.92 -6.55
C ASN A 247 -12.93 15.28 -7.19
N SER A 248 -13.69 15.31 -8.29
CA SER A 248 -14.16 16.53 -8.96
C SER A 248 -15.56 16.29 -9.53
N SER A 249 -16.48 17.23 -9.36
CA SER A 249 -17.76 17.25 -10.07
C SER A 249 -18.42 18.63 -9.95
N GLY A 250 -18.82 19.21 -11.09
CA GLY A 250 -19.61 20.45 -11.13
C GLY A 250 -18.99 21.63 -10.40
N GLY A 251 -17.66 21.72 -10.32
CA GLY A 251 -16.93 22.76 -9.59
C GLY A 251 -16.66 22.45 -8.12
N SER A 252 -17.05 21.26 -7.65
CA SER A 252 -16.69 20.77 -6.30
C SER A 252 -15.50 19.84 -6.40
N ASP A 253 -14.37 20.25 -5.83
CA ASP A 253 -13.12 19.49 -5.82
C ASP A 253 -12.76 19.02 -4.41
N SER A 254 -12.22 17.79 -4.30
CA SER A 254 -11.71 17.26 -3.04
C SER A 254 -10.54 18.10 -2.52
N TYR A 255 -10.25 17.97 -1.22
CA TYR A 255 -9.12 18.70 -0.62
C TYR A 255 -7.79 18.34 -1.31
N LEU A 256 -7.60 17.07 -1.70
CA LEU A 256 -6.43 16.67 -2.47
C LEU A 256 -6.30 17.46 -3.77
N LEU A 257 -7.37 17.57 -4.57
CA LEU A 257 -7.28 18.32 -5.83
C LEU A 257 -7.04 19.81 -5.60
N GLN A 258 -7.66 20.39 -4.55
CA GLN A 258 -7.40 21.78 -4.19
C GLN A 258 -5.94 22.05 -3.81
N LEU A 259 -5.28 21.11 -3.11
CA LEU A 259 -3.84 21.20 -2.81
C LEU A 259 -2.98 21.22 -4.09
N LEU A 260 -3.39 20.49 -5.11
CA LEU A 260 -2.65 20.34 -6.37
C LEU A 260 -3.02 21.42 -7.42
N ASP A 261 -4.12 22.13 -7.25
CA ASP A 261 -4.60 23.18 -8.18
C ASP A 261 -3.94 24.53 -7.87
N ALA A 262 -3.17 25.07 -8.80
CA ALA A 262 -2.48 26.35 -8.66
C ALA A 262 -3.44 27.55 -8.43
N SER A 263 -4.72 27.42 -8.80
CA SER A 263 -5.73 28.46 -8.61
C SER A 263 -6.42 28.40 -7.23
N SER A 264 -6.23 27.33 -6.48
CA SER A 264 -6.84 27.15 -5.16
C SER A 264 -6.13 27.96 -4.07
N SER A 265 -6.89 28.44 -3.09
CA SER A 265 -6.35 29.17 -1.93
C SER A 265 -5.52 28.30 -0.98
N VAL A 266 -5.65 26.97 -1.08
CA VAL A 266 -4.87 26.00 -0.28
C VAL A 266 -3.78 25.30 -1.10
N SER A 267 -3.52 25.80 -2.30
CA SER A 267 -2.54 25.23 -3.25
C SER A 267 -1.15 25.12 -2.65
N ARG A 268 -0.45 24.03 -3.02
CA ARG A 268 0.97 23.85 -2.75
C ARG A 268 1.87 24.28 -3.93
N ASN A 269 1.29 24.90 -4.97
CA ASN A 269 2.05 25.42 -6.09
C ASN A 269 2.73 26.75 -5.73
N HIS A 270 4.04 26.84 -5.98
CA HIS A 270 4.85 28.03 -5.73
C HIS A 270 6.15 27.99 -6.54
N ALA A 271 7.12 28.85 -6.24
CA ALA A 271 8.35 28.96 -7.01
C ALA A 271 9.14 27.64 -7.14
N LYS A 272 9.06 26.73 -6.15
CA LYS A 272 9.75 25.43 -6.13
C LYS A 272 8.87 24.24 -6.51
N THR A 273 7.57 24.41 -6.66
CA THR A 273 6.62 23.30 -6.86
C THR A 273 5.57 23.64 -7.90
N ASN A 274 5.38 22.77 -8.89
CA ASN A 274 4.30 22.82 -9.86
C ASN A 274 3.64 21.46 -9.94
N GLU A 275 2.39 21.36 -9.51
CA GLU A 275 1.61 20.13 -9.38
C GLU A 275 0.70 19.84 -10.58
N ALA A 276 0.76 20.61 -11.67
CA ALA A 276 -0.19 20.50 -12.77
C ALA A 276 -0.33 19.07 -13.34
N ALA A 277 0.78 18.36 -13.48
CA ALA A 277 0.77 16.98 -13.99
C ALA A 277 0.15 16.01 -12.96
N ARG A 278 0.47 16.15 -11.67
CA ARG A 278 -0.14 15.32 -10.60
C ARG A 278 -1.61 15.64 -10.41
N HIS A 279 -1.99 16.91 -10.48
CA HIS A 279 -3.41 17.30 -10.48
C HIS A 279 -4.18 16.55 -11.58
N ALA A 280 -3.68 16.58 -12.82
CA ALA A 280 -4.31 15.89 -13.93
C ALA A 280 -4.31 14.35 -13.75
N TYR A 281 -3.23 13.77 -13.25
CA TYR A 281 -3.12 12.33 -12.98
C TYR A 281 -4.11 11.85 -11.93
N TYR A 282 -4.28 12.61 -10.84
CA TYR A 282 -5.19 12.24 -9.75
C TYR A 282 -6.65 12.59 -10.00
N LYS A 283 -6.94 13.48 -10.96
CA LYS A 283 -8.32 13.95 -11.19
C LYS A 283 -9.23 12.82 -11.65
N ILE A 284 -10.32 12.62 -10.91
CA ILE A 284 -11.41 11.69 -11.18
C ILE A 284 -12.69 12.52 -11.27
N ASP A 285 -13.08 12.90 -12.48
CA ASP A 285 -14.28 13.70 -12.71
C ASP A 285 -15.53 12.83 -12.73
N ALA A 286 -16.35 12.94 -11.70
CA ALA A 286 -17.59 12.19 -11.59
C ALA A 286 -18.68 12.67 -12.56
N SER A 287 -18.60 13.92 -13.09
CA SER A 287 -19.57 14.49 -14.06
C SER A 287 -19.17 14.27 -15.53
N GLY A 288 -17.87 14.11 -15.79
CA GLY A 288 -17.28 14.21 -17.13
C GLY A 288 -17.30 12.93 -17.95
N GLY A 289 -17.90 11.86 -17.47
CA GLY A 289 -17.89 10.56 -18.17
C GLY A 289 -16.64 9.74 -17.88
N LYS A 290 -16.64 8.54 -18.41
CA LYS A 290 -15.93 7.35 -17.98
C LYS A 290 -14.45 7.24 -18.39
N VAL A 291 -13.77 8.28 -18.84
CA VAL A 291 -12.40 8.15 -19.33
C VAL A 291 -11.43 8.84 -18.39
N ASN A 292 -10.89 8.10 -17.43
CA ASN A 292 -9.72 8.53 -16.68
C ASN A 292 -8.47 7.84 -17.25
N LYS A 293 -7.40 8.61 -17.46
CA LYS A 293 -6.10 8.14 -17.96
C LYS A 293 -5.02 8.12 -16.88
N GLY A 294 -5.38 8.53 -15.66
CA GLY A 294 -4.49 8.63 -14.52
C GLY A 294 -4.65 7.46 -13.55
N ILE A 295 -4.73 7.78 -12.26
CA ILE A 295 -4.72 6.81 -11.15
C ILE A 295 -5.80 5.72 -11.23
N VAL A 296 -6.90 5.97 -11.93
CA VAL A 296 -8.01 5.02 -12.13
C VAL A 296 -8.16 4.60 -13.59
N GLU A 297 -7.10 4.68 -14.38
CA GLU A 297 -7.08 4.08 -15.71
C GLU A 297 -7.23 2.54 -15.60
N GLN A 298 -7.78 1.91 -16.63
CA GLN A 298 -8.17 0.49 -16.63
C GLN A 298 -7.07 -0.47 -16.17
N PHE A 299 -5.82 -0.18 -16.54
CA PHE A 299 -4.65 -1.00 -16.24
C PHE A 299 -3.61 -0.27 -15.39
N GLU A 300 -3.95 0.90 -14.84
CA GLU A 300 -3.04 1.60 -13.94
C GLU A 300 -2.75 0.73 -12.71
N PRO A 301 -1.47 0.47 -12.40
CA PRO A 301 -1.11 -0.31 -11.23
C PRO A 301 -1.56 0.36 -9.93
N GLN A 302 -2.09 -0.43 -9.01
CA GLN A 302 -2.48 0.05 -7.69
C GLN A 302 -1.36 -0.17 -6.68
N ASN A 303 -0.95 0.91 -6.04
CA ASN A 303 0.12 0.90 -5.05
C ASN A 303 -0.32 0.21 -3.76
N MET A 304 0.55 -0.63 -3.20
CA MET A 304 0.32 -1.32 -1.93
C MET A 304 1.41 -0.99 -0.90
N VAL A 305 2.68 -1.12 -1.27
CA VAL A 305 3.83 -0.75 -0.44
C VAL A 305 4.89 -0.15 -1.37
N THR A 306 5.30 1.10 -1.14
CA THR A 306 6.07 1.83 -2.14
C THR A 306 7.34 2.50 -1.60
N TYR A 307 8.26 2.78 -2.51
CA TYR A 307 9.41 3.65 -2.29
C TYR A 307 8.97 5.04 -1.80
N PHE A 308 7.93 5.60 -2.42
CA PHE A 308 7.39 6.91 -2.08
C PHE A 308 6.98 6.98 -0.60
N GLU A 309 6.16 6.02 -0.15
CA GLU A 309 5.77 5.88 1.24
C GLU A 309 6.98 5.70 2.16
N ASN A 310 7.91 4.79 1.80
CA ASN A 310 9.10 4.52 2.62
C ASN A 310 9.95 5.77 2.83
N GLN A 311 10.11 6.60 1.81
CA GLN A 311 10.88 7.86 1.92
C GLN A 311 10.13 8.91 2.76
N LEU A 312 8.80 8.98 2.66
CA LEU A 312 8.02 9.90 3.51
C LEU A 312 8.06 9.47 4.98
N ILE A 313 7.99 8.17 5.27
CA ILE A 313 8.20 7.66 6.65
C ILE A 313 9.58 8.07 7.17
N LYS A 314 10.63 7.94 6.35
CA LYS A 314 11.99 8.36 6.72
C LYS A 314 12.05 9.88 6.95
N ALA A 315 11.43 10.68 6.09
CA ALA A 315 11.42 12.14 6.21
C ALA A 315 10.73 12.58 7.51
N GLU A 316 9.54 12.05 7.79
CA GLU A 316 8.78 12.35 8.99
C GLU A 316 9.55 11.93 10.26
N CYS A 317 9.98 10.66 10.33
CA CYS A 317 10.63 10.12 11.53
C CYS A 317 11.97 10.79 11.80
N ALA A 318 12.77 11.07 10.76
CA ALA A 318 14.02 11.81 10.91
C ALA A 318 13.81 13.25 11.39
N ALA A 319 12.78 13.95 10.85
CA ALA A 319 12.47 15.30 11.28
C ALA A 319 11.96 15.36 12.73
N ARG A 320 11.17 14.36 13.16
CA ARG A 320 10.67 14.27 14.54
C ARG A 320 11.79 14.08 15.55
N SER A 321 12.84 13.34 15.22
CA SER A 321 13.97 13.05 16.11
C SER A 321 15.14 14.05 15.97
N GLY A 322 15.46 14.48 14.75
CA GLY A 322 16.64 15.30 14.43
C GLY A 322 16.35 16.68 13.83
N GLY A 323 15.07 17.09 13.78
CA GLY A 323 14.64 18.36 13.20
C GLY A 323 14.61 18.40 11.68
N VAL A 324 14.27 19.56 11.11
CA VAL A 324 14.05 19.74 9.67
C VAL A 324 15.23 19.25 8.83
N ALA A 325 16.46 19.58 9.21
CA ALA A 325 17.65 19.20 8.44
C ALA A 325 17.79 17.67 8.26
N ALA A 326 17.42 16.89 9.28
CA ALA A 326 17.47 15.44 9.20
C ALA A 326 16.39 14.87 8.24
N GLY A 327 15.19 15.47 8.22
CA GLY A 327 14.12 15.05 7.32
C GLY A 327 14.32 15.47 5.86
N LEU A 328 14.99 16.60 5.62
CA LEU A 328 15.16 17.19 4.28
C LEU A 328 15.80 16.25 3.26
N THR A 329 16.80 15.47 3.67
CA THR A 329 17.46 14.52 2.75
C THR A 329 16.44 13.55 2.13
N HIS A 330 15.51 13.06 2.94
CA HIS A 330 14.50 12.09 2.49
C HIS A 330 13.35 12.75 1.72
N LEU A 331 12.92 13.93 2.16
CA LEU A 331 11.91 14.71 1.43
C LEU A 331 12.46 15.12 0.05
N ASN A 332 13.69 15.58 -0.04
CA ASN A 332 14.32 15.94 -1.31
C ASN A 332 14.59 14.74 -2.22
N ALA A 333 14.77 13.53 -1.68
CA ALA A 333 14.81 12.31 -2.47
C ALA A 333 13.44 12.03 -3.14
N VAL A 334 12.33 12.25 -2.42
CA VAL A 334 10.97 12.20 -2.99
C VAL A 334 10.80 13.24 -4.08
N ARG A 335 11.18 14.50 -3.82
CA ARG A 335 11.06 15.59 -4.77
C ARG A 335 11.87 15.35 -6.04
N SER A 336 13.09 14.85 -5.91
CA SER A 336 13.93 14.44 -7.05
C SER A 336 13.27 13.33 -7.88
N TRP A 337 12.67 12.33 -7.23
CA TRP A 337 11.94 11.25 -7.91
C TRP A 337 10.71 11.79 -8.63
N LEU A 338 9.91 12.65 -7.99
CA LEU A 338 8.77 13.31 -8.63
C LEU A 338 9.20 14.18 -9.80
N ASN A 339 10.33 14.89 -9.68
CA ASN A 339 10.89 15.73 -10.75
C ASN A 339 11.42 14.91 -11.93
N SER A 340 11.62 13.60 -11.77
CA SER A 340 11.89 12.64 -12.85
C SER A 340 10.64 12.01 -13.46
N GLY A 341 9.45 12.47 -13.09
CA GLY A 341 8.17 11.90 -13.53
C GLY A 341 7.77 10.63 -12.76
N GLY A 342 8.35 10.38 -11.58
CA GLY A 342 8.33 9.09 -10.88
C GLY A 342 6.96 8.50 -10.56
N GLN A 343 5.89 9.28 -10.53
CA GLN A 343 4.53 8.82 -10.25
C GLN A 343 3.65 8.77 -11.49
N LEU A 344 4.01 9.49 -12.54
CA LEU A 344 3.17 9.69 -13.71
C LEU A 344 3.29 8.50 -14.67
N ASN A 345 2.16 8.06 -15.22
CA ASN A 345 2.17 7.16 -16.36
C ASN A 345 2.45 7.93 -17.68
N SER A 346 2.59 7.20 -18.78
CA SER A 346 2.98 7.77 -20.07
C SER A 346 2.02 8.84 -20.60
N SER A 347 0.74 8.85 -20.18
CA SER A 347 -0.23 9.86 -20.61
C SER A 347 0.05 11.25 -20.04
N PHE A 348 0.78 11.32 -18.94
CA PHE A 348 1.07 12.57 -18.19
C PHE A 348 2.56 12.94 -18.19
N ALA A 349 3.45 12.07 -18.66
CA ALA A 349 4.90 12.29 -18.62
C ALA A 349 5.37 13.53 -19.41
N GLY A 350 4.59 14.00 -20.38
CA GLY A 350 4.86 15.22 -21.17
C GLY A 350 4.26 16.50 -20.60
N MET A 351 3.55 16.42 -19.47
CA MET A 351 2.96 17.59 -18.83
C MET A 351 3.99 18.36 -18.00
N THR A 352 3.67 19.64 -17.70
CA THR A 352 4.53 20.47 -16.86
C THR A 352 4.42 20.05 -15.39
N TYR A 353 5.56 19.84 -14.75
CA TYR A 353 5.70 19.65 -13.31
C TYR A 353 7.07 20.17 -12.85
N LYS A 354 7.20 20.44 -11.56
CA LYS A 354 8.43 20.95 -10.95
C LYS A 354 8.48 20.59 -9.47
N TYR A 355 9.61 20.07 -9.03
CA TYR A 355 9.86 19.73 -7.62
C TYR A 355 11.32 20.04 -7.29
N ASP A 356 11.65 21.34 -7.18
CA ASP A 356 13.00 21.76 -6.78
C ASP A 356 13.27 21.37 -5.33
N ALA A 357 14.52 21.10 -5.00
CA ALA A 357 14.89 20.74 -3.63
C ALA A 357 14.58 21.87 -2.65
N PHE A 358 14.06 21.51 -1.49
CA PHE A 358 13.90 22.41 -0.36
C PHE A 358 15.21 22.57 0.43
N VAL A 359 15.32 23.71 1.10
CA VAL A 359 16.32 24.00 2.11
C VAL A 359 15.65 24.29 3.47
N ALA A 360 16.36 24.24 4.56
CA ALA A 360 15.78 24.44 5.89
C ALA A 360 15.04 25.79 6.01
N ALA A 361 15.58 26.84 5.40
CA ALA A 361 14.97 28.17 5.40
C ALA A 361 13.58 28.24 4.73
N ASP A 362 13.25 27.29 3.87
CA ASP A 362 11.89 27.23 3.27
C ASP A 362 10.80 26.97 4.33
N PHE A 363 11.16 26.37 5.44
CA PHE A 363 10.28 26.00 6.56
C PHE A 363 10.40 26.94 7.77
N ASP A 364 11.35 27.86 7.76
CA ASP A 364 11.47 28.87 8.81
C ASP A 364 10.35 29.89 8.72
N ASN A 365 10.16 30.66 9.79
CA ASN A 365 9.16 31.72 9.82
C ASN A 365 9.33 32.68 8.62
N GLY A 366 8.28 32.82 7.81
CA GLY A 366 8.31 33.57 6.56
C GLY A 366 8.90 32.82 5.36
N GLY A 367 9.31 31.57 5.55
CA GLY A 367 9.73 30.69 4.46
C GLY A 367 8.58 30.28 3.54
N ILE A 368 8.90 29.80 2.34
CA ILE A 368 7.94 29.48 1.27
C ILE A 368 6.91 28.41 1.69
N GLU A 369 7.28 27.52 2.63
CA GLU A 369 6.41 26.44 3.19
C GLU A 369 5.87 26.81 4.58
N ASN A 370 6.08 28.02 5.07
CA ASN A 370 5.66 28.45 6.41
C ASN A 370 4.99 29.81 6.41
N GLY A 371 3.95 29.98 5.58
CA GLY A 371 3.14 31.19 5.54
C GLY A 371 2.32 31.44 6.82
N ASP A 372 2.04 30.37 7.60
CA ASP A 372 1.30 30.44 8.87
C ASP A 372 2.18 30.80 10.07
N ASN A 373 3.48 30.95 9.88
CA ASN A 373 4.46 31.27 10.92
C ASN A 373 4.44 30.31 12.13
N VAL A 374 4.29 29.03 11.87
CA VAL A 374 4.45 27.96 12.89
C VAL A 374 5.93 27.64 13.08
N ASP A 375 6.26 26.80 14.07
CA ASP A 375 7.66 26.33 14.19
C ASP A 375 8.09 25.51 12.96
N SER A 376 9.37 25.58 12.59
CA SER A 376 9.90 25.01 11.34
C SER A 376 9.64 23.51 11.20
N LYS A 377 9.66 22.74 12.31
CA LYS A 377 9.36 21.31 12.29
C LYS A 377 7.87 21.05 11.99
N THR A 378 6.97 21.83 12.57
CA THR A 378 5.55 21.75 12.27
C THR A 378 5.28 22.09 10.80
N ALA A 379 5.92 23.13 10.25
CA ALA A 379 5.83 23.48 8.85
C ALA A 379 6.32 22.32 7.96
N PHE A 380 7.47 21.73 8.28
CA PHE A 380 8.01 20.58 7.56
C PHE A 380 7.10 19.35 7.59
N LEU A 381 6.48 19.05 8.72
CA LEU A 381 5.60 17.89 8.86
C LEU A 381 4.23 18.05 8.17
N ARG A 382 3.90 19.25 7.71
CA ARG A 382 2.70 19.55 6.89
C ARG A 382 2.93 19.33 5.39
N GLU A 383 4.18 19.39 4.92
CA GLU A 383 4.57 19.12 3.54
C GLU A 383 4.55 17.61 3.23
#